data_46fa76b81815d2532a65a8b825761b13
#
_entry.id   46fa76b81815d2532a65a8b825761b13
#
_cell.length_a   1.000
_cell.length_b   1.000
_cell.length_c   1.000
_cell.angle_alpha   90.00
_cell.angle_beta   90.00
_cell.angle_gamma   90.00
#
_symmetry.space_group_name_H-M   'P 1'
#
loop_
_entity.id
_entity.type
_entity.pdbx_description
1 polymer ?
#
loop_
_entity_poly.entity_id
_entity_poly.type
_entity_poly.pdbx_seq_one_letter_code
_entity_poly.pdbx_strand_id
1 'polypeptide(L)'
;RIGKLKKPLILEEGKKLILGKGGVKLSKQILGSLEKGSEILIDDGKILLMVKKAKERYAECVVLRGGVLKSKKSITIPGLEIELPTLTKADLMNIHNAQEAGVTGVMLPFVRGAQDIINLRKTLEAEGVGDIRIFAKIENLAGYEAIDEIIPESDMIVIARGDLGMAVPLWELPTIQKDISERCKKAGKPFMVVTQLLHSMEEAMVPTRAEVSDIYNAVLAGADALML
;
A
#
# COMPACT_ATOMS: atom_id res chain seq x y z
N ARG A 1 -10.31 1.63 1.03
CA ARG A 1 -10.57 2.69 0.02
C ARG A 1 -11.88 3.41 0.27
N ILE A 2 -11.97 4.69 -0.14
CA ILE A 2 -13.20 5.49 -0.15
C ILE A 2 -14.18 4.90 -1.17
N GLY A 3 -15.47 4.88 -0.83
CA GLY A 3 -16.53 4.41 -1.72
C GLY A 3 -16.73 5.30 -2.95
N LYS A 4 -17.64 4.86 -3.83
CA LYS A 4 -17.99 5.64 -5.04
C LYS A 4 -18.73 6.93 -4.64
N LEU A 5 -18.26 8.05 -5.14
CA LEU A 5 -18.89 9.37 -5.04
C LEU A 5 -19.64 9.70 -6.34
N LYS A 6 -20.75 10.43 -6.25
CA LYS A 6 -21.48 10.91 -7.46
C LYS A 6 -20.67 11.98 -8.20
N LYS A 7 -19.94 12.81 -7.46
CA LYS A 7 -19.03 13.85 -7.97
C LYS A 7 -17.88 14.05 -6.96
N PRO A 8 -16.72 14.57 -7.38
CA PRO A 8 -15.67 14.97 -6.46
C PRO A 8 -16.20 15.95 -5.40
N LEU A 9 -15.67 15.82 -4.17
CA LEU A 9 -16.01 16.72 -3.06
C LEU A 9 -14.82 17.62 -2.76
N ILE A 10 -15.04 18.93 -2.70
CA ILE A 10 -14.03 19.88 -2.23
C ILE A 10 -14.12 19.88 -0.70
N LEU A 11 -13.02 19.51 -0.06
CA LEU A 11 -12.89 19.52 1.39
C LEU A 11 -12.06 20.72 1.82
N GLU A 12 -12.66 21.57 2.64
CA GLU A 12 -12.03 22.78 3.19
C GLU A 12 -11.59 22.51 4.64
N GLU A 13 -10.44 23.04 5.03
CA GLU A 13 -9.92 22.93 6.38
C GLU A 13 -10.91 23.48 7.41
N GLY A 14 -11.02 22.82 8.56
CA GLY A 14 -11.95 23.14 9.64
C GLY A 14 -13.40 22.67 9.39
N LYS A 15 -13.76 22.27 8.19
CA LYS A 15 -15.12 21.77 7.89
C LYS A 15 -15.34 20.35 8.39
N LYS A 16 -16.59 20.03 8.64
CA LYS A 16 -17.02 18.68 9.05
C LYS A 16 -17.24 17.79 7.84
N LEU A 17 -16.85 16.52 7.97
CA LEU A 17 -17.12 15.44 7.02
C LEU A 17 -17.69 14.25 7.76
N ILE A 18 -18.73 13.63 7.22
CA ILE A 18 -19.28 12.36 7.73
C ILE A 18 -18.76 11.23 6.85
N LEU A 19 -18.17 10.21 7.48
CA LEU A 19 -17.82 8.95 6.86
C LEU A 19 -18.85 7.89 7.28
N GLY A 20 -19.29 7.03 6.33
CA GLY A 20 -20.28 5.99 6.59
C GLY A 20 -21.71 6.42 6.29
N LYS A 21 -22.68 6.01 7.13
CA LYS A 21 -24.11 6.30 6.92
C LYS A 21 -24.39 7.82 6.96
N GLY A 22 -24.95 8.32 5.87
CA GLY A 22 -25.27 9.75 5.72
C GLY A 22 -24.13 10.59 5.13
N GLY A 23 -23.02 9.99 4.76
CA GLY A 23 -21.86 10.69 4.21
C GLY A 23 -21.08 9.87 3.19
N VAL A 24 -19.78 10.08 3.16
CA VAL A 24 -18.86 9.35 2.27
C VAL A 24 -18.79 7.89 2.68
N LYS A 25 -19.11 6.98 1.76
CA LYS A 25 -19.15 5.54 2.05
C LYS A 25 -17.76 5.01 2.47
N LEU A 26 -17.74 4.27 3.57
CA LEU A 26 -16.60 3.56 4.10
C LEU A 26 -17.05 2.17 4.55
N SER A 27 -16.16 1.16 4.54
CA SER A 27 -16.51 -0.19 4.98
C SER A 27 -16.87 -0.20 6.46
N LYS A 28 -17.78 -1.11 6.87
CA LYS A 28 -18.18 -1.26 8.26
C LYS A 28 -17.01 -1.63 9.17
N GLN A 29 -16.11 -2.46 8.66
CA GLN A 29 -14.92 -2.90 9.37
C GLN A 29 -14.01 -1.70 9.72
N ILE A 30 -13.72 -0.82 8.75
CA ILE A 30 -12.95 0.40 9.01
C ILE A 30 -13.68 1.31 9.98
N LEU A 31 -15.00 1.52 9.80
CA LEU A 31 -15.79 2.36 10.71
C LEU A 31 -15.77 1.87 12.15
N GLY A 32 -15.85 0.52 12.34
CA GLY A 32 -15.82 -0.11 13.66
C GLY A 32 -14.46 -0.02 14.37
N SER A 33 -13.39 0.22 13.62
CA SER A 33 -12.03 0.37 14.17
C SER A 33 -11.63 1.83 14.41
N LEU A 34 -12.50 2.81 14.06
CA LEU A 34 -12.22 4.22 14.30
C LEU A 34 -12.54 4.62 15.73
N GLU A 35 -11.66 5.40 16.32
CA GLU A 35 -11.84 6.00 17.64
C GLU A 35 -11.78 7.53 17.55
N LYS A 36 -12.24 8.22 18.60
CA LYS A 36 -12.07 9.67 18.73
C LYS A 36 -10.59 9.99 18.79
N GLY A 37 -10.13 10.87 17.92
CA GLY A 37 -8.71 11.26 17.79
C GLY A 37 -7.98 10.51 16.67
N SER A 38 -8.55 9.43 16.11
CA SER A 38 -7.94 8.75 14.96
C SER A 38 -7.72 9.72 13.81
N GLU A 39 -6.54 9.72 13.25
CA GLU A 39 -6.21 10.42 12.00
C GLU A 39 -6.52 9.53 10.80
N ILE A 40 -7.03 10.12 9.74
CA ILE A 40 -7.36 9.43 8.50
C ILE A 40 -6.70 10.16 7.35
N LEU A 41 -5.72 9.52 6.73
CA LEU A 41 -5.04 9.98 5.53
C LEU A 41 -5.77 9.46 4.30
N ILE A 42 -6.01 10.31 3.31
CA ILE A 42 -6.69 9.95 2.07
C ILE A 42 -5.90 10.49 0.88
N ASP A 43 -5.90 9.73 -0.23
CA ASP A 43 -5.23 10.08 -1.48
C ASP A 43 -3.74 10.37 -1.23
N ASP A 44 -3.04 9.37 -0.70
CA ASP A 44 -1.62 9.39 -0.39
C ASP A 44 -1.22 10.58 0.51
N GLY A 45 -2.05 10.82 1.54
CA GLY A 45 -1.84 11.87 2.53
C GLY A 45 -2.17 13.29 2.08
N LYS A 46 -2.67 13.48 0.85
CA LYS A 46 -3.08 14.80 0.35
C LYS A 46 -4.20 15.41 1.19
N ILE A 47 -5.08 14.57 1.73
CA ILE A 47 -6.18 14.95 2.62
C ILE A 47 -5.96 14.31 3.98
N LEU A 48 -6.12 15.09 5.03
CA LEU A 48 -6.03 14.62 6.42
C LEU A 48 -7.31 14.97 7.17
N LEU A 49 -7.91 13.97 7.79
CA LEU A 49 -9.08 14.10 8.64
C LEU A 49 -8.73 13.67 10.06
N MET A 50 -9.41 14.27 11.06
CA MET A 50 -9.40 13.80 12.45
C MET A 50 -10.81 13.40 12.87
N VAL A 51 -10.94 12.21 13.45
CA VAL A 51 -12.22 11.70 13.98
C VAL A 51 -12.57 12.45 15.27
N LYS A 52 -13.70 13.14 15.28
CA LYS A 52 -14.25 13.80 16.48
C LYS A 52 -15.24 12.92 17.23
N LYS A 53 -15.94 12.05 16.50
CA LYS A 53 -16.90 11.09 17.06
C LYS A 53 -16.97 9.85 16.20
N ALA A 54 -16.78 8.69 16.80
CA ALA A 54 -16.93 7.40 16.16
C ALA A 54 -18.19 6.69 16.65
N LYS A 55 -18.93 6.07 15.74
CA LYS A 55 -20.08 5.22 15.97
C LYS A 55 -20.00 4.03 15.00
N GLU A 56 -20.66 2.92 15.33
CA GLU A 56 -20.66 1.68 14.56
C GLU A 56 -20.92 1.88 13.05
N ARG A 57 -21.77 2.85 12.68
CA ARG A 57 -22.20 3.04 11.30
C ARG A 57 -21.73 4.34 10.64
N TYR A 58 -21.11 5.24 11.41
CA TYR A 58 -20.59 6.51 10.89
C TYR A 58 -19.52 7.08 11.81
N ALA A 59 -18.67 7.93 11.23
CA ALA A 59 -17.72 8.76 11.97
C ALA A 59 -17.88 10.23 11.56
N GLU A 60 -17.90 11.12 12.54
CA GLU A 60 -17.85 12.58 12.33
C GLU A 60 -16.38 13.00 12.39
N CYS A 61 -15.89 13.56 11.31
CA CYS A 61 -14.52 14.01 11.18
C CYS A 61 -14.46 15.53 10.98
N VAL A 62 -13.34 16.13 11.35
CA VAL A 62 -12.94 17.47 10.94
C VAL A 62 -11.82 17.36 9.92
N VAL A 63 -11.84 18.19 8.89
CA VAL A 63 -10.80 18.29 7.89
C VAL A 63 -9.62 19.07 8.49
N LEU A 64 -8.45 18.43 8.63
CA LEU A 64 -7.21 19.10 9.06
C LEU A 64 -6.38 19.58 7.87
N ARG A 65 -6.43 18.84 6.76
CA ARG A 65 -5.85 19.24 5.47
C ARG A 65 -6.87 18.97 4.39
N GLY A 66 -7.27 20.02 3.68
CA GLY A 66 -8.29 19.98 2.63
C GLY A 66 -7.74 19.48 1.29
N GLY A 67 -8.65 19.36 0.32
CA GLY A 67 -8.33 18.94 -1.04
C GLY A 67 -9.55 18.42 -1.78
N VAL A 68 -9.34 17.90 -2.99
CA VAL A 68 -10.42 17.35 -3.83
C VAL A 68 -10.52 15.83 -3.60
N LEU A 69 -11.53 15.42 -2.84
CA LEU A 69 -11.80 13.99 -2.61
C LEU A 69 -12.47 13.36 -3.83
N LYS A 70 -11.80 12.40 -4.45
CA LYS A 70 -12.34 11.60 -5.57
C LYS A 70 -12.75 10.21 -5.11
N SER A 71 -13.53 9.50 -5.93
CA SER A 71 -13.97 8.12 -5.69
C SER A 71 -12.79 7.16 -5.59
N LYS A 72 -12.92 6.10 -4.78
CA LYS A 72 -12.00 4.95 -4.68
C LYS A 72 -10.56 5.30 -4.25
N LYS A 73 -10.32 6.51 -3.74
CA LYS A 73 -9.01 6.92 -3.23
C LYS A 73 -8.58 6.03 -2.06
N SER A 74 -7.27 5.88 -1.92
CA SER A 74 -6.63 5.20 -0.79
C SER A 74 -7.08 5.83 0.54
N ILE A 75 -7.09 5.03 1.58
CA ILE A 75 -7.31 5.48 2.96
C ILE A 75 -6.32 4.74 3.85
N THR A 76 -5.61 5.47 4.65
CA THR A 76 -4.68 4.96 5.65
C THR A 76 -5.03 5.56 7.00
N ILE A 77 -5.01 4.76 8.02
CA ILE A 77 -5.26 5.17 9.40
C ILE A 77 -4.01 4.73 10.19
N PRO A 78 -3.11 5.67 10.51
CA PRO A 78 -1.89 5.35 11.23
C PRO A 78 -2.18 4.56 12.51
N GLY A 79 -1.41 3.50 12.76
CA GLY A 79 -1.58 2.65 13.94
C GLY A 79 -2.77 1.68 13.89
N LEU A 80 -3.55 1.66 12.79
CA LEU A 80 -4.66 0.73 12.64
C LEU A 80 -4.29 -0.41 11.67
N GLU A 81 -4.11 -1.59 12.20
CA GLU A 81 -4.00 -2.82 11.42
C GLU A 81 -5.39 -3.47 11.29
N ILE A 82 -5.82 -3.68 10.05
CA ILE A 82 -7.08 -4.35 9.75
C ILE A 82 -6.75 -5.76 9.27
N GLU A 83 -7.20 -6.75 10.01
CA GLU A 83 -7.12 -8.14 9.55
C GLU A 83 -8.03 -8.34 8.34
N LEU A 84 -7.40 -8.41 7.18
CA LEU A 84 -8.05 -8.75 5.93
C LEU A 84 -7.55 -10.14 5.47
N PRO A 85 -8.39 -10.92 4.77
CA PRO A 85 -7.90 -12.14 4.15
C PRO A 85 -6.80 -11.79 3.14
N THR A 86 -5.79 -12.64 3.03
CA THR A 86 -4.68 -12.48 2.08
C THR A 86 -5.19 -12.32 0.65
N LEU A 87 -6.18 -13.11 0.27
CA LEU A 87 -6.76 -13.12 -1.07
C LEU A 87 -8.25 -12.80 -1.02
N THR A 88 -8.70 -11.95 -1.93
CA THR A 88 -10.12 -11.67 -2.16
C THR A 88 -10.73 -12.70 -3.12
N LYS A 89 -12.06 -12.72 -3.24
CA LYS A 89 -12.75 -13.55 -4.26
C LYS A 89 -12.33 -13.19 -5.69
N ALA A 90 -12.02 -11.92 -5.94
CA ALA A 90 -11.53 -11.48 -7.26
C ALA A 90 -10.11 -12.01 -7.52
N ASP A 91 -9.25 -12.04 -6.50
CA ASP A 91 -7.89 -12.59 -6.61
C ASP A 91 -7.94 -14.08 -6.94
N LEU A 92 -8.82 -14.85 -6.27
CA LEU A 92 -9.02 -16.27 -6.56
C LEU A 92 -9.47 -16.50 -8.02
N MET A 93 -10.41 -15.68 -8.53
CA MET A 93 -10.80 -15.75 -9.94
C MET A 93 -9.65 -15.42 -10.89
N ASN A 94 -8.83 -14.41 -10.56
CA ASN A 94 -7.67 -14.06 -11.39
C ASN A 94 -6.63 -15.18 -11.39
N ILE A 95 -6.39 -15.84 -10.26
CA ILE A 95 -5.47 -16.97 -10.15
C ILE A 95 -5.99 -18.16 -10.98
N HIS A 96 -7.28 -18.45 -10.92
CA HIS A 96 -7.91 -19.51 -11.73
C HIS A 96 -7.67 -19.31 -13.24
N ASN A 97 -7.68 -18.07 -13.72
CA ASN A 97 -7.46 -17.74 -15.13
C ASN A 97 -5.97 -17.46 -15.46
N ALA A 98 -5.06 -17.59 -14.49
CA ALA A 98 -3.67 -17.16 -14.66
C ALA A 98 -2.90 -17.96 -15.70
N GLN A 99 -3.17 -19.27 -15.82
CA GLN A 99 -2.53 -20.13 -16.80
C GLN A 99 -2.93 -19.75 -18.24
N GLU A 100 -4.22 -19.57 -18.48
CA GLU A 100 -4.74 -19.17 -19.80
C GLU A 100 -4.23 -17.78 -20.21
N ALA A 101 -4.12 -16.86 -19.22
CA ALA A 101 -3.59 -15.51 -19.41
C ALA A 101 -2.06 -15.45 -19.56
N GLY A 102 -1.33 -16.56 -19.43
CA GLY A 102 0.14 -16.61 -19.53
C GLY A 102 0.86 -15.84 -18.41
N VAL A 103 0.28 -15.77 -17.19
CA VAL A 103 0.87 -15.07 -16.06
C VAL A 103 2.08 -15.82 -15.54
N THR A 104 3.22 -15.15 -15.40
CA THR A 104 4.48 -15.71 -14.91
C THR A 104 4.93 -15.17 -13.55
N GLY A 105 4.28 -14.12 -13.06
CA GLY A 105 4.55 -13.53 -11.76
C GLY A 105 3.36 -12.74 -11.26
N VAL A 106 3.18 -12.70 -9.95
CA VAL A 106 2.12 -11.95 -9.26
C VAL A 106 2.70 -11.07 -8.17
N MET A 107 2.19 -9.88 -8.02
CA MET A 107 2.51 -9.01 -6.89
C MET A 107 1.44 -9.17 -5.81
N LEU A 108 1.86 -9.58 -4.61
CA LEU A 108 0.99 -9.64 -3.45
C LEU A 108 1.09 -8.33 -2.67
N PRO A 109 0.04 -7.48 -2.65
CA PRO A 109 0.05 -6.23 -1.92
C PRO A 109 -0.17 -6.44 -0.42
N PHE A 110 0.25 -5.46 0.38
CA PHE A 110 0.00 -5.38 1.82
C PHE A 110 0.41 -6.63 2.61
N VAL A 111 1.52 -7.25 2.24
CA VAL A 111 2.08 -8.40 2.97
C VAL A 111 2.40 -7.98 4.40
N ARG A 112 1.98 -8.81 5.37
CA ARG A 112 2.13 -8.57 6.81
C ARG A 112 3.08 -9.57 7.47
N GLY A 113 3.34 -10.70 6.82
CA GLY A 113 4.20 -11.76 7.30
C GLY A 113 4.29 -12.92 6.31
N ALA A 114 5.11 -13.90 6.61
CA ALA A 114 5.33 -15.10 5.78
C ALA A 114 4.03 -15.84 5.44
N GLN A 115 3.05 -15.86 6.37
CA GLN A 115 1.80 -16.60 6.17
C GLN A 115 1.01 -16.08 4.97
N ASP A 116 1.07 -14.79 4.66
CA ASP A 116 0.40 -14.23 3.46
C ASP A 116 1.00 -14.82 2.18
N ILE A 117 2.32 -14.97 2.11
CA ILE A 117 3.01 -15.59 0.96
C ILE A 117 2.68 -17.08 0.86
N ILE A 118 2.75 -17.80 1.98
CA ILE A 118 2.44 -19.22 2.05
C ILE A 118 0.99 -19.49 1.60
N ASN A 119 0.04 -18.65 2.00
CA ASN A 119 -1.36 -18.78 1.59
C ASN A 119 -1.52 -18.59 0.08
N LEU A 120 -0.85 -17.60 -0.51
CA LEU A 120 -0.86 -17.41 -1.96
C LEU A 120 -0.19 -18.60 -2.67
N ARG A 121 0.97 -19.05 -2.21
CA ARG A 121 1.70 -20.19 -2.80
C ARG A 121 0.83 -21.44 -2.85
N LYS A 122 0.19 -21.81 -1.74
CA LYS A 122 -0.74 -22.94 -1.68
C LYS A 122 -1.93 -22.78 -2.64
N THR A 123 -2.42 -21.56 -2.82
CA THR A 123 -3.52 -21.32 -3.76
C THR A 123 -3.06 -21.49 -5.22
N LEU A 124 -1.87 -20.98 -5.56
CA LEU A 124 -1.28 -21.17 -6.90
C LEU A 124 -1.04 -22.66 -7.20
N GLU A 125 -0.52 -23.40 -6.24
CA GLU A 125 -0.30 -24.86 -6.35
C GLU A 125 -1.62 -25.62 -6.57
N ALA A 126 -2.67 -25.27 -5.80
CA ALA A 126 -3.99 -25.89 -5.92
C ALA A 126 -4.66 -25.64 -7.28
N GLU A 127 -4.37 -24.52 -7.93
CA GLU A 127 -4.84 -24.18 -9.27
C GLU A 127 -3.90 -24.67 -10.39
N GLY A 128 -2.84 -25.44 -10.05
CA GLY A 128 -1.89 -26.02 -11.01
C GLY A 128 -0.91 -25.01 -11.63
N VAL A 129 -0.72 -23.85 -11.01
CA VAL A 129 0.13 -22.76 -11.49
C VAL A 129 1.21 -22.38 -10.44
N GLY A 130 1.72 -23.37 -9.71
CA GLY A 130 2.69 -23.20 -8.64
C GLY A 130 4.02 -22.56 -9.07
N ASP A 131 4.36 -22.60 -10.35
CA ASP A 131 5.57 -21.98 -10.91
C ASP A 131 5.49 -20.45 -11.04
N ILE A 132 4.32 -19.85 -10.80
CA ILE A 132 4.16 -18.39 -10.82
C ILE A 132 4.96 -17.79 -9.67
N ARG A 133 5.85 -16.84 -10.00
CA ARG A 133 6.68 -16.13 -9.02
C ARG A 133 5.85 -15.17 -8.18
N ILE A 134 6.15 -15.11 -6.89
CA ILE A 134 5.47 -14.23 -5.93
C ILE A 134 6.39 -13.05 -5.57
N PHE A 135 5.96 -11.83 -5.88
CA PHE A 135 6.62 -10.58 -5.53
C PHE A 135 5.91 -9.98 -4.32
N ALA A 136 6.59 -10.01 -3.16
CA ALA A 136 6.02 -9.55 -1.89
C ALA A 136 6.15 -8.04 -1.76
N LYS A 137 5.03 -7.31 -1.71
CA LYS A 137 5.03 -5.85 -1.55
C LYS A 137 5.06 -5.47 -0.07
N ILE A 138 6.13 -4.79 0.33
CA ILE A 138 6.29 -4.23 1.67
C ILE A 138 5.74 -2.81 1.65
N GLU A 139 4.56 -2.64 2.23
CA GLU A 139 3.71 -1.44 2.15
C GLU A 139 3.23 -0.97 3.53
N ASN A 140 3.58 -1.69 4.59
CA ASN A 140 3.13 -1.41 5.96
C ASN A 140 4.22 -1.79 6.98
N LEU A 141 4.04 -1.34 8.22
CA LEU A 141 5.02 -1.57 9.29
C LEU A 141 5.12 -3.06 9.64
N ALA A 142 4.01 -3.79 9.72
CA ALA A 142 4.02 -5.22 10.04
C ALA A 142 4.85 -6.03 9.01
N GLY A 143 4.72 -5.73 7.72
CA GLY A 143 5.52 -6.34 6.67
C GLY A 143 7.01 -5.99 6.77
N TYR A 144 7.34 -4.77 7.18
CA TYR A 144 8.72 -4.39 7.45
C TYR A 144 9.29 -5.12 8.67
N GLU A 145 8.56 -5.20 9.78
CA GLU A 145 8.97 -5.91 10.99
C GLU A 145 9.16 -7.41 10.76
N ALA A 146 8.31 -8.02 9.92
CA ALA A 146 8.37 -9.43 9.54
C ALA A 146 9.26 -9.72 8.32
N ILE A 147 10.10 -8.79 7.87
CA ILE A 147 10.83 -8.90 6.59
C ILE A 147 11.73 -10.15 6.52
N ASP A 148 12.35 -10.55 7.63
CA ASP A 148 13.23 -11.73 7.67
C ASP A 148 12.48 -13.05 7.49
N GLU A 149 11.17 -13.08 7.81
CA GLU A 149 10.29 -14.22 7.58
C GLU A 149 9.71 -14.20 6.14
N ILE A 150 9.51 -13.02 5.56
CA ILE A 150 8.95 -12.83 4.22
C ILE A 150 9.99 -13.14 3.14
N ILE A 151 11.24 -12.76 3.34
CA ILE A 151 12.33 -12.92 2.36
C ILE A 151 12.46 -14.38 1.88
N PRO A 152 12.56 -15.42 2.72
CA PRO A 152 12.71 -16.79 2.26
C PRO A 152 11.51 -17.30 1.46
N GLU A 153 10.28 -16.90 1.80
CA GLU A 153 9.05 -17.41 1.22
C GLU A 153 8.66 -16.74 -0.12
N SER A 154 9.25 -15.59 -0.44
CA SER A 154 8.96 -14.82 -1.66
C SER A 154 10.03 -15.05 -2.74
N ASP A 155 9.70 -14.74 -4.00
CA ASP A 155 10.66 -14.80 -5.11
C ASP A 155 11.37 -13.46 -5.32
N MET A 156 10.73 -12.35 -4.91
CA MET A 156 11.29 -11.00 -4.94
C MET A 156 10.60 -10.12 -3.88
N ILE A 157 11.35 -9.22 -3.27
CA ILE A 157 10.80 -8.19 -2.39
C ILE A 157 10.53 -6.92 -3.21
N VAL A 158 9.38 -6.30 -3.00
CA VAL A 158 9.01 -5.02 -3.62
C VAL A 158 8.88 -3.96 -2.55
N ILE A 159 9.79 -3.00 -2.52
CA ILE A 159 9.78 -1.88 -1.57
C ILE A 159 8.84 -0.81 -2.13
N ALA A 160 7.59 -0.81 -1.67
CA ALA A 160 6.52 0.04 -2.18
C ALA A 160 6.42 1.32 -1.35
N ARG A 161 7.27 2.29 -1.66
CA ARG A 161 7.51 3.52 -0.89
C ARG A 161 6.28 4.40 -0.72
N GLY A 162 5.34 4.36 -1.66
CA GLY A 162 4.12 5.16 -1.61
C GLY A 162 3.27 4.84 -0.38
N ASP A 163 2.84 3.58 -0.24
CA ASP A 163 2.04 3.13 0.89
C ASP A 163 2.89 3.01 2.17
N LEU A 164 4.12 2.51 2.08
CA LEU A 164 5.03 2.40 3.23
C LEU A 164 5.33 3.78 3.84
N GLY A 165 5.55 4.82 3.02
CA GLY A 165 5.76 6.19 3.50
C GLY A 165 4.51 6.86 4.10
N MET A 166 3.34 6.20 4.00
CA MET A 166 2.11 6.57 4.71
C MET A 166 1.99 5.85 6.06
N ALA A 167 2.64 4.69 6.19
CA ALA A 167 2.61 3.86 7.39
C ALA A 167 3.67 4.25 8.42
N VAL A 168 4.72 4.97 8.00
CA VAL A 168 5.85 5.40 8.84
C VAL A 168 6.11 6.91 8.69
N PRO A 169 6.82 7.55 9.64
CA PRO A 169 7.28 8.92 9.43
C PRO A 169 8.12 9.04 8.14
N LEU A 170 7.83 10.02 7.31
CA LEU A 170 8.43 10.12 5.97
C LEU A 170 9.96 10.17 6.00
N TRP A 171 10.55 10.77 7.04
CA TRP A 171 12.01 10.86 7.21
C TRP A 171 12.67 9.53 7.58
N GLU A 172 11.91 8.52 8.03
CA GLU A 172 12.39 7.17 8.31
C GLU A 172 12.42 6.28 7.07
N LEU A 173 11.61 6.62 6.05
CA LEU A 173 11.48 5.82 4.84
C LEU A 173 12.81 5.48 4.15
N PRO A 174 13.78 6.43 4.00
CA PRO A 174 15.09 6.10 3.41
C PRO A 174 15.89 5.08 4.24
N THR A 175 15.79 5.15 5.58
CA THR A 175 16.46 4.21 6.49
C THR A 175 15.84 2.82 6.38
N ILE A 176 14.51 2.74 6.34
CA ILE A 176 13.76 1.48 6.16
C ILE A 176 14.07 0.85 4.78
N GLN A 177 14.07 1.65 3.71
CA GLN A 177 14.45 1.17 2.39
C GLN A 177 15.87 0.59 2.38
N LYS A 178 16.82 1.27 3.01
CA LYS A 178 18.20 0.81 3.13
C LYS A 178 18.28 -0.51 3.90
N ASP A 179 17.62 -0.62 5.04
CA ASP A 179 17.61 -1.82 5.87
C ASP A 179 17.01 -3.03 5.11
N ILE A 180 15.86 -2.86 4.45
CA ILE A 180 15.27 -3.92 3.60
C ILE A 180 16.26 -4.33 2.49
N SER A 181 16.89 -3.37 1.81
CA SER A 181 17.86 -3.65 0.74
C SER A 181 19.05 -4.45 1.25
N GLU A 182 19.59 -4.11 2.42
CA GLU A 182 20.72 -4.80 3.04
C GLU A 182 20.36 -6.23 3.44
N ARG A 183 19.16 -6.45 4.01
CA ARG A 183 18.66 -7.80 4.35
C ARG A 183 18.43 -8.65 3.11
N CYS A 184 17.84 -8.10 2.05
CA CYS A 184 17.67 -8.78 0.78
C CYS A 184 19.03 -9.20 0.19
N LYS A 185 20.01 -8.31 0.15
CA LYS A 185 21.37 -8.60 -0.33
C LYS A 185 22.05 -9.69 0.50
N LYS A 186 21.96 -9.63 1.82
CA LYS A 186 22.50 -10.67 2.72
C LYS A 186 21.90 -12.04 2.46
N ALA A 187 20.60 -12.08 2.14
CA ALA A 187 19.88 -13.32 1.85
C ALA A 187 20.02 -13.77 0.38
N GLY A 188 20.68 -13.00 -0.48
CA GLY A 188 20.72 -13.26 -1.93
C GLY A 188 19.35 -13.17 -2.60
N LYS A 189 18.41 -12.43 -2.00
CA LYS A 189 17.04 -12.26 -2.49
C LYS A 189 16.96 -11.01 -3.38
N PRO A 190 16.47 -11.11 -4.63
CA PRO A 190 16.28 -9.94 -5.47
C PRO A 190 15.22 -9.01 -4.88
N PHE A 191 15.41 -7.70 -5.11
CA PHE A 191 14.44 -6.70 -4.69
C PHE A 191 14.24 -5.61 -5.75
N MET A 192 13.04 -5.02 -5.70
CA MET A 192 12.60 -3.96 -6.60
C MET A 192 12.19 -2.74 -5.77
N VAL A 193 12.57 -1.56 -6.23
CA VAL A 193 12.08 -0.29 -5.67
C VAL A 193 11.01 0.27 -6.60
N VAL A 194 9.86 0.66 -6.03
CA VAL A 194 8.72 1.14 -6.80
C VAL A 194 8.12 2.40 -6.20
N THR A 195 7.33 3.08 -7.00
CA THR A 195 6.58 4.31 -6.72
C THR A 195 7.42 5.58 -6.65
N GLN A 196 6.87 6.66 -7.16
CA GLN A 196 7.44 8.01 -7.14
C GLN A 196 8.85 8.11 -7.76
N LEU A 197 9.17 7.20 -8.67
CA LEU A 197 10.33 7.29 -9.55
C LEU A 197 9.91 8.03 -10.81
N LEU A 198 10.63 9.10 -11.16
CA LEU A 198 10.33 9.96 -12.33
C LEU A 198 8.89 10.50 -12.38
N HIS A 199 8.22 10.66 -11.24
CA HIS A 199 6.82 11.11 -11.19
C HIS A 199 6.62 12.47 -11.87
N SER A 200 7.61 13.38 -11.82
CA SER A 200 7.53 14.68 -12.51
C SER A 200 7.40 14.53 -14.03
N MET A 201 7.87 13.40 -14.59
CA MET A 201 7.80 13.14 -16.03
C MET A 201 6.42 12.70 -16.54
N GLU A 202 5.41 12.58 -15.66
CA GLU A 202 4.02 12.50 -16.10
C GLU A 202 3.59 13.79 -16.83
N GLU A 203 4.20 14.93 -16.50
CA GLU A 203 3.89 16.25 -17.07
C GLU A 203 5.12 16.93 -17.67
N ALA A 204 6.33 16.63 -17.21
CA ALA A 204 7.59 17.24 -17.66
C ALA A 204 8.37 16.34 -18.63
N MET A 205 9.10 16.94 -19.56
CA MET A 205 9.96 16.23 -20.53
C MET A 205 11.27 15.73 -19.93
N VAL A 206 11.65 16.23 -18.75
CA VAL A 206 12.89 15.88 -18.05
C VAL A 206 12.61 15.69 -16.56
N PRO A 207 13.31 14.74 -15.89
CA PRO A 207 13.14 14.51 -14.46
C PRO A 207 13.78 15.64 -13.64
N THR A 208 13.38 15.71 -12.38
CA THR A 208 14.08 16.56 -11.40
C THR A 208 15.42 15.95 -10.99
N ARG A 209 16.34 16.78 -10.47
CA ARG A 209 17.61 16.30 -9.93
C ARG A 209 17.43 15.33 -8.76
N ALA A 210 16.38 15.52 -7.96
CA ALA A 210 16.05 14.65 -6.83
C ALA A 210 15.68 13.24 -7.33
N GLU A 211 14.85 13.13 -8.38
CA GLU A 211 14.46 11.85 -8.98
C GLU A 211 15.63 11.11 -9.59
N VAL A 212 16.53 11.82 -10.29
CA VAL A 212 17.78 11.23 -10.84
C VAL A 212 18.65 10.67 -9.71
N SER A 213 18.82 11.44 -8.62
CA SER A 213 19.57 11.00 -7.44
C SER A 213 18.91 9.81 -6.74
N ASP A 214 17.59 9.79 -6.66
CA ASP A 214 16.83 8.70 -6.05
C ASP A 214 17.01 7.38 -6.83
N ILE A 215 16.87 7.41 -8.14
CA ILE A 215 17.14 6.25 -9.01
C ILE A 215 18.58 5.77 -8.86
N TYR A 216 19.54 6.69 -8.91
CA TYR A 216 20.94 6.35 -8.74
C TYR A 216 21.20 5.65 -7.41
N ASN A 217 20.65 6.17 -6.31
CA ASN A 217 20.81 5.58 -4.99
C ASN A 217 20.13 4.20 -4.88
N ALA A 218 18.97 4.00 -5.51
CA ALA A 218 18.32 2.68 -5.54
C ALA A 218 19.18 1.64 -6.29
N VAL A 219 19.77 2.00 -7.43
CA VAL A 219 20.70 1.14 -8.17
C VAL A 219 21.97 0.88 -7.36
N LEU A 220 22.54 1.90 -6.74
CA LEU A 220 23.74 1.78 -5.89
C LEU A 220 23.46 0.88 -4.66
N ALA A 221 22.25 0.93 -4.11
CA ALA A 221 21.81 0.01 -3.05
C ALA A 221 21.68 -1.44 -3.54
N GLY A 222 21.78 -1.70 -4.86
CA GLY A 222 21.74 -3.02 -5.46
C GLY A 222 20.34 -3.49 -5.85
N ALA A 223 19.40 -2.56 -6.14
CA ALA A 223 18.08 -2.94 -6.64
C ALA A 223 18.20 -3.68 -7.98
N ASP A 224 17.56 -4.83 -8.08
CA ASP A 224 17.53 -5.68 -9.30
C ASP A 224 16.54 -5.12 -10.33
N ALA A 225 15.54 -4.37 -9.88
CA ALA A 225 14.56 -3.72 -10.73
C ALA A 225 14.06 -2.40 -10.14
N LEU A 226 13.63 -1.52 -11.01
CA LEU A 226 12.93 -0.28 -10.70
C LEU A 226 11.61 -0.27 -11.46
N MET A 227 10.52 0.12 -10.82
CA MET A 227 9.22 0.27 -11.49
C MET A 227 8.79 1.75 -11.38
N LEU A 228 8.62 2.38 -12.53
CA LEU A 228 8.22 3.77 -12.71
C LEU A 228 6.72 3.95 -12.49
#